data_a43803eae16d745c830b2d43daadf230
#
_entry.id   a43803eae16d745c830b2d43daadf230
#
_cell.length_a   1.000
_cell.length_b   1.000
_cell.length_c   1.000
_cell.angle_alpha   90.00
_cell.angle_beta   90.00
_cell.angle_gamma   90.00
#
_symmetry.space_group_name_H-M   'P 1'
#
loop_
_entity.id
_entity.type
_entity.pdbx_description
1 polymer ?
#
loop_
_entity_poly.entity_id
_entity_poly.type
_entity_poly.pdbx_seq_one_letter_code
_entity_poly.pdbx_strand_id
1 'polypeptide(L)'
;MTTRILLIALVSLSLVTFVADAAGQAAAAPSHPIVLHAARLLDVKTGRTVKPGEILVQGDHIVEVGTTVKHPGGSEVIDLGDRTMLPGLIDAHIHLFLHPGAEDLQTVQESVPQRTITATLAARDDLMAGFTAERDMGTEGAGSADTAVRNAIDEGRIPGPRLRISGNAINILGGHEDAIGYNPEQRVLPNANYANTADELIAVMRQQFKEGADFIKIYETGADSVRDGKLATSYQYSEAQLEAAVKEAARLGRRVAVHATGEPGTLFAAQAGVASIDHADQLSDETVRLMKEKQIFAVPTFTIFEYFADHAATPEQGAREHQMLEVKAQEFRKQIAARVPMAVGSDVGPFPHGTQAREFVLMVKYGMSPLAVLQADLLNGAKLLGWEEQIGALEPGYFADVVAVPGDPLQDVSSLQNVQFVMKGGVVYKK
;
A
#
# COMPACT_ATOMS: atom_id res chain seq x y z
N MET A 1 -3.22 74.73 -46.14
CA MET A 1 -3.21 73.47 -46.94
C MET A 1 -2.13 72.58 -46.43
N THR A 2 -2.45 71.64 -45.59
CA THR A 2 -1.45 70.70 -44.96
C THR A 2 -1.97 69.30 -45.23
N THR A 3 -1.32 68.60 -46.13
CA THR A 3 -1.62 67.23 -46.54
C THR A 3 -1.08 66.26 -45.49
N ARG A 4 -1.95 65.48 -44.85
CA ARG A 4 -1.54 64.37 -43.97
C ARG A 4 -1.37 63.11 -44.78
N ILE A 5 -0.16 62.57 -44.77
CA ILE A 5 0.19 61.23 -45.32
C ILE A 5 -0.19 60.18 -44.28
N LEU A 6 -1.05 59.26 -44.66
CA LEU A 6 -1.45 58.10 -43.80
C LEU A 6 -0.49 56.93 -44.14
N LEU A 7 0.33 56.57 -43.13
CA LEU A 7 1.20 55.39 -43.25
C LEU A 7 0.42 54.16 -42.78
N ILE A 8 0.13 53.23 -43.70
CA ILE A 8 -0.45 51.94 -43.35
C ILE A 8 0.70 50.96 -43.08
N ALA A 9 0.85 50.56 -41.80
CA ALA A 9 1.77 49.52 -41.41
C ALA A 9 1.13 48.14 -41.62
N LEU A 10 1.64 47.37 -42.57
CA LEU A 10 1.31 45.94 -42.71
C LEU A 10 1.98 45.17 -41.56
N VAL A 11 1.18 44.62 -40.66
CA VAL A 11 1.63 43.63 -39.64
C VAL A 11 1.53 42.27 -40.33
N SER A 12 2.67 41.70 -40.68
CA SER A 12 2.81 40.31 -41.12
C SER A 12 2.64 39.37 -39.92
N LEU A 13 1.52 38.69 -39.86
CA LEU A 13 1.25 37.64 -38.83
C LEU A 13 2.01 36.38 -39.23
N SER A 14 3.21 36.20 -38.65
CA SER A 14 3.93 34.93 -38.77
C SER A 14 3.22 33.84 -37.93
N LEU A 15 2.64 32.87 -38.62
CA LEU A 15 2.07 31.66 -38.02
C LEU A 15 3.23 30.84 -37.45
N VAL A 16 3.50 30.93 -36.14
CA VAL A 16 4.38 30.01 -35.44
C VAL A 16 3.59 28.73 -35.26
N THR A 17 3.86 27.73 -36.09
CA THR A 17 3.42 26.35 -35.84
C THR A 17 4.18 25.84 -34.62
N PHE A 18 3.53 25.81 -33.47
CA PHE A 18 4.00 25.02 -32.34
C PHE A 18 3.94 23.54 -32.75
N VAL A 19 5.08 22.96 -33.06
CA VAL A 19 5.24 21.52 -32.99
C VAL A 19 5.10 21.19 -31.50
N ALA A 20 3.99 20.57 -31.13
CA ALA A 20 3.82 19.98 -29.82
C ALA A 20 4.83 18.83 -29.74
N ASP A 21 5.98 19.11 -29.15
CA ASP A 21 6.94 18.07 -28.75
C ASP A 21 6.24 17.13 -27.75
N ALA A 22 6.45 15.85 -27.97
CA ALA A 22 5.88 14.75 -27.23
C ALA A 22 6.18 14.90 -25.72
N ALA A 23 5.23 15.53 -25.02
CA ALA A 23 5.07 15.26 -23.58
C ALA A 23 4.95 13.74 -23.45
N GLY A 24 5.73 13.13 -22.57
CA GLY A 24 5.80 11.68 -22.41
C GLY A 24 4.40 11.07 -22.37
N GLN A 25 4.11 10.34 -23.43
CA GLN A 25 2.80 9.73 -23.62
C GLN A 25 2.70 8.64 -22.55
N ALA A 26 1.69 8.70 -21.71
CA ALA A 26 1.34 7.63 -20.79
C ALA A 26 1.54 6.29 -21.49
N ALA A 27 2.15 5.31 -20.82
CA ALA A 27 2.25 3.96 -21.35
C ALA A 27 0.83 3.39 -21.43
N ALA A 28 0.18 3.61 -22.59
CA ALA A 28 -1.15 3.05 -22.84
C ALA A 28 -1.03 1.54 -23.04
N ALA A 29 -2.03 0.80 -22.59
CA ALA A 29 -2.10 -0.63 -22.86
C ALA A 29 -1.97 -0.88 -24.37
N PRO A 30 -1.23 -1.94 -24.80
CA PRO A 30 -1.02 -2.24 -26.21
C PRO A 30 -2.33 -2.38 -26.98
N SER A 31 -2.39 -1.87 -28.19
CA SER A 31 -3.56 -2.00 -29.07
C SER A 31 -3.76 -3.42 -29.63
N HIS A 32 -2.75 -4.29 -29.49
CA HIS A 32 -2.76 -5.69 -29.93
C HIS A 32 -2.89 -6.63 -28.73
N PRO A 33 -3.48 -7.82 -28.91
CA PRO A 33 -3.53 -8.82 -27.85
C PRO A 33 -2.16 -9.31 -27.44
N ILE A 34 -1.98 -9.61 -26.14
CA ILE A 34 -0.76 -10.26 -25.62
C ILE A 34 -1.14 -11.64 -25.10
N VAL A 35 -0.32 -12.64 -25.42
CA VAL A 35 -0.37 -13.97 -24.82
C VAL A 35 0.85 -14.14 -23.93
N LEU A 36 0.63 -14.28 -22.63
CA LEU A 36 1.67 -14.68 -21.69
C LEU A 36 1.71 -16.20 -21.61
N HIS A 37 2.90 -16.78 -21.76
CA HIS A 37 3.14 -18.23 -21.62
C HIS A 37 4.20 -18.46 -20.54
N ALA A 38 3.97 -19.42 -19.64
CA ALA A 38 4.95 -19.85 -18.64
C ALA A 38 4.79 -21.35 -18.32
N ALA A 39 5.83 -21.94 -17.72
CA ALA A 39 5.76 -23.33 -17.26
C ALA A 39 4.66 -23.56 -16.23
N ARG A 40 4.30 -22.54 -15.45
CA ARG A 40 3.31 -22.63 -14.35
C ARG A 40 2.46 -21.37 -14.25
N LEU A 41 1.22 -21.58 -13.84
CA LEU A 41 0.29 -20.51 -13.39
C LEU A 41 -0.33 -20.97 -12.08
N LEU A 42 -0.27 -20.11 -11.06
CA LEU A 42 -0.85 -20.41 -9.75
C LEU A 42 -2.28 -19.85 -9.66
N ASP A 43 -3.23 -20.76 -9.47
CA ASP A 43 -4.57 -20.39 -8.99
C ASP A 43 -4.54 -20.21 -7.48
N VAL A 44 -4.49 -18.96 -7.03
CA VAL A 44 -4.36 -18.63 -5.60
C VAL A 44 -5.61 -18.95 -4.78
N LYS A 45 -6.79 -19.03 -5.41
CA LYS A 45 -8.03 -19.39 -4.72
C LYS A 45 -8.00 -20.82 -4.23
N THR A 46 -7.46 -21.72 -5.06
CA THR A 46 -7.43 -23.16 -4.77
C THR A 46 -6.05 -23.69 -4.38
N GLY A 47 -4.98 -22.94 -4.60
CA GLY A 47 -3.60 -23.38 -4.46
C GLY A 47 -3.14 -24.35 -5.56
N ARG A 48 -3.93 -24.52 -6.62
CA ARG A 48 -3.60 -25.42 -7.73
C ARG A 48 -2.67 -24.73 -8.72
N THR A 49 -1.62 -25.44 -9.12
CA THR A 49 -0.72 -25.02 -10.20
C THR A 49 -1.17 -25.62 -11.54
N VAL A 50 -1.47 -24.75 -12.51
CA VAL A 50 -1.78 -25.10 -13.90
C VAL A 50 -0.47 -25.20 -14.70
N LYS A 51 -0.28 -26.24 -15.51
CA LYS A 51 0.95 -26.56 -16.26
C LYS A 51 0.64 -27.04 -17.69
N PRO A 52 1.15 -26.35 -18.75
CA PRO A 52 1.67 -24.99 -18.74
C PRO A 52 0.59 -23.98 -18.35
N GLY A 53 0.96 -22.73 -18.11
CA GLY A 53 0.02 -21.65 -17.90
C GLY A 53 0.03 -20.66 -19.04
N GLU A 54 -1.15 -20.29 -19.57
CA GLU A 54 -1.32 -19.22 -20.53
C GLU A 54 -2.38 -18.21 -20.11
N ILE A 55 -2.15 -16.95 -20.45
CA ILE A 55 -3.07 -15.85 -20.22
C ILE A 55 -3.18 -15.03 -21.51
N LEU A 56 -4.41 -14.82 -21.99
CA LEU A 56 -4.70 -13.85 -23.05
C LEU A 56 -5.10 -12.53 -22.43
N VAL A 57 -4.38 -11.48 -22.78
CA VAL A 57 -4.63 -10.09 -22.36
C VAL A 57 -5.07 -9.27 -23.56
N GLN A 58 -6.10 -8.44 -23.40
CA GLN A 58 -6.56 -7.48 -24.40
C GLN A 58 -6.85 -6.13 -23.73
N GLY A 59 -6.14 -5.11 -24.17
CA GLY A 59 -6.14 -3.82 -23.46
C GLY A 59 -5.55 -4.00 -22.05
N ASP A 60 -6.28 -3.56 -21.06
CA ASP A 60 -5.86 -3.63 -19.65
C ASP A 60 -6.44 -4.81 -18.86
N HIS A 61 -7.17 -5.72 -19.55
CA HIS A 61 -7.87 -6.84 -18.89
C HIS A 61 -7.43 -8.22 -19.37
N ILE A 62 -7.57 -9.19 -18.48
CA ILE A 62 -7.46 -10.61 -18.77
C ILE A 62 -8.73 -11.07 -19.51
N VAL A 63 -8.57 -11.78 -20.62
CA VAL A 63 -9.69 -12.30 -21.43
C VAL A 63 -9.85 -13.81 -21.28
N GLU A 64 -8.74 -14.54 -21.20
CA GLU A 64 -8.77 -16.00 -21.10
C GLU A 64 -7.57 -16.50 -20.28
N VAL A 65 -7.76 -17.56 -19.51
CA VAL A 65 -6.72 -18.17 -18.67
C VAL A 65 -6.85 -19.69 -18.76
N GLY A 66 -5.74 -20.40 -18.93
CA GLY A 66 -5.77 -21.86 -18.99
C GLY A 66 -4.42 -22.50 -19.24
N THR A 67 -4.44 -23.79 -19.63
CA THR A 67 -3.25 -24.50 -20.12
C THR A 67 -2.90 -24.09 -21.55
N THR A 68 -3.87 -23.60 -22.29
CA THR A 68 -3.77 -22.98 -23.60
C THR A 68 -4.91 -21.98 -23.75
N VAL A 69 -4.67 -20.86 -24.42
CA VAL A 69 -5.65 -19.81 -24.70
C VAL A 69 -5.69 -19.55 -26.20
N LYS A 70 -6.67 -18.77 -26.66
CA LYS A 70 -6.71 -18.30 -28.04
C LYS A 70 -5.51 -17.40 -28.34
N HIS A 71 -4.98 -17.50 -29.56
CA HIS A 71 -3.97 -16.61 -30.10
C HIS A 71 -4.59 -15.82 -31.28
N PRO A 72 -5.29 -14.69 -31.01
CA PRO A 72 -5.85 -13.87 -32.07
C PRO A 72 -4.76 -13.40 -33.05
N GLY A 73 -5.14 -13.14 -34.32
CA GLY A 73 -4.18 -12.65 -35.30
C GLY A 73 -3.52 -11.34 -34.86
N GLY A 74 -2.20 -11.27 -34.92
CA GLY A 74 -1.41 -10.11 -34.47
C GLY A 74 -1.09 -10.09 -32.97
N SER A 75 -1.36 -11.17 -32.24
CA SER A 75 -0.96 -11.28 -30.82
C SER A 75 0.57 -11.29 -30.68
N GLU A 76 1.07 -10.50 -29.71
CA GLU A 76 2.42 -10.67 -29.17
C GLU A 76 2.43 -11.86 -28.21
N VAL A 77 3.36 -12.81 -28.39
CA VAL A 77 3.56 -13.91 -27.44
C VAL A 77 4.79 -13.60 -26.60
N ILE A 78 4.62 -13.51 -25.29
CA ILE A 78 5.69 -13.34 -24.32
C ILE A 78 5.89 -14.67 -23.59
N ASP A 79 6.99 -15.36 -23.92
CA ASP A 79 7.40 -16.59 -23.27
C ASP A 79 8.22 -16.28 -22.02
N LEU A 80 7.69 -16.61 -20.86
CA LEU A 80 8.31 -16.41 -19.55
C LEU A 80 9.15 -17.62 -19.11
N GLY A 81 9.18 -18.70 -19.90
CA GLY A 81 10.00 -19.89 -19.64
C GLY A 81 9.64 -20.60 -18.32
N ASP A 82 10.67 -21.05 -17.58
CA ASP A 82 10.48 -21.81 -16.32
C ASP A 82 10.16 -20.90 -15.13
N ARG A 83 9.05 -20.16 -15.23
CA ARG A 83 8.52 -19.30 -14.15
C ARG A 83 7.11 -19.70 -13.77
N THR A 84 6.67 -19.20 -12.61
CA THR A 84 5.27 -19.28 -12.15
C THR A 84 4.63 -17.90 -12.26
N MET A 85 3.56 -17.81 -13.07
CA MET A 85 2.70 -16.63 -13.12
C MET A 85 1.73 -16.62 -11.94
N LEU A 86 1.54 -15.46 -11.34
CA LEU A 86 0.56 -15.17 -10.28
C LEU A 86 0.04 -13.73 -10.44
N PRO A 87 -1.07 -13.36 -9.76
CA PRO A 87 -1.53 -11.97 -9.77
C PRO A 87 -0.44 -11.02 -9.26
N GLY A 88 -0.48 -9.77 -9.68
CA GLY A 88 0.38 -8.74 -9.11
C GLY A 88 0.20 -8.63 -7.60
N LEU A 89 1.30 -8.50 -6.88
CA LEU A 89 1.35 -8.45 -5.41
C LEU A 89 0.65 -7.20 -4.88
N ILE A 90 0.13 -7.29 -3.66
CA ILE A 90 -0.59 -6.21 -2.97
C ILE A 90 0.10 -5.92 -1.65
N ASP A 91 0.41 -4.66 -1.37
CA ASP A 91 0.85 -4.25 -0.03
C ASP A 91 -0.20 -3.33 0.60
N ALA A 92 -0.81 -3.79 1.70
CA ALA A 92 -1.91 -3.07 2.35
C ALA A 92 -1.44 -2.04 3.40
N HIS A 93 -0.12 -1.83 3.56
CA HIS A 93 0.44 -0.86 4.49
C HIS A 93 1.82 -0.38 4.03
N ILE A 94 1.85 0.78 3.38
CA ILE A 94 3.07 1.43 2.93
C ILE A 94 3.09 2.91 3.31
N HIS A 95 4.26 3.54 3.24
CA HIS A 95 4.48 4.97 3.38
C HIS A 95 5.38 5.49 2.26
N LEU A 96 4.78 5.88 1.12
CA LEU A 96 5.52 6.31 -0.08
C LEU A 96 6.41 7.53 0.15
N PHE A 97 6.09 8.36 1.13
CA PHE A 97 6.78 9.61 1.40
C PHE A 97 7.92 9.48 2.40
N LEU A 98 8.16 8.28 2.90
CA LEU A 98 9.29 7.95 3.76
C LEU A 98 10.42 7.26 2.97
N HIS A 99 11.62 7.34 3.50
CA HIS A 99 12.80 6.62 3.05
C HIS A 99 13.68 6.24 4.26
N PRO A 100 14.62 5.31 4.14
CA PRO A 100 15.49 4.92 5.26
C PRO A 100 16.18 6.12 5.92
N GLY A 101 16.14 6.16 7.25
CA GLY A 101 16.71 7.23 8.07
C GLY A 101 15.84 7.55 9.27
N ALA A 102 16.14 8.68 9.91
CA ALA A 102 15.33 9.17 11.02
C ALA A 102 14.04 9.80 10.49
N GLU A 103 12.95 9.12 10.68
CA GLU A 103 11.62 9.45 10.13
C GLU A 103 11.16 10.86 10.48
N ASP A 104 11.16 11.19 11.77
CA ASP A 104 10.78 12.54 12.25
C ASP A 104 11.60 13.68 11.62
N LEU A 105 12.87 13.40 11.28
CA LEU A 105 13.75 14.40 10.68
C LEU A 105 13.40 14.66 9.21
N GLN A 106 12.84 13.70 8.49
CA GLN A 106 12.46 13.87 7.09
C GLN A 106 11.40 14.98 6.96
N THR A 107 10.38 14.97 7.82
CA THR A 107 9.35 16.01 7.83
C THR A 107 9.90 17.40 8.15
N VAL A 108 10.94 17.47 9.00
CA VAL A 108 11.55 18.74 9.42
C VAL A 108 12.58 19.27 8.41
N GLN A 109 13.30 18.37 7.73
CA GLN A 109 14.45 18.72 6.88
C GLN A 109 14.11 18.79 5.39
N GLU A 110 13.08 18.09 4.95
CA GLU A 110 12.75 17.93 3.54
C GLU A 110 11.46 18.66 3.17
N SER A 111 11.50 19.37 2.05
CA SER A 111 10.32 20.03 1.53
C SER A 111 9.30 19.04 0.94
N VAL A 112 8.00 19.36 0.96
CA VAL A 112 6.96 18.54 0.33
C VAL A 112 7.26 18.22 -1.15
N PRO A 113 7.73 19.18 -2.00
CA PRO A 113 8.15 18.84 -3.37
C PRO A 113 9.27 17.79 -3.44
N GLN A 114 10.27 17.85 -2.56
CA GLN A 114 11.35 16.87 -2.49
C GLN A 114 10.80 15.50 -2.12
N ARG A 115 10.00 15.40 -1.07
CA ARG A 115 9.36 14.15 -0.63
C ARG A 115 8.40 13.59 -1.66
N THR A 116 7.71 14.45 -2.45
CA THR A 116 6.89 14.02 -3.58
C THR A 116 7.73 13.35 -4.68
N ILE A 117 8.94 13.88 -4.98
CA ILE A 117 9.86 13.23 -5.91
C ILE A 117 10.31 11.87 -5.36
N THR A 118 10.68 11.79 -4.07
CA THR A 118 11.02 10.54 -3.39
C THR A 118 9.89 9.52 -3.52
N ALA A 119 8.64 9.93 -3.26
CA ALA A 119 7.46 9.06 -3.39
C ALA A 119 7.25 8.53 -4.82
N THR A 120 7.57 9.31 -5.85
CA THR A 120 7.48 8.81 -7.24
C THR A 120 8.53 7.74 -7.56
N LEU A 121 9.72 7.84 -6.98
CA LEU A 121 10.77 6.83 -7.11
C LEU A 121 10.42 5.58 -6.31
N ALA A 122 9.92 5.73 -5.09
CA ALA A 122 9.40 4.66 -4.26
C ALA A 122 8.33 3.83 -4.98
N ALA A 123 7.29 4.50 -5.49
CA ALA A 123 6.21 3.85 -6.25
C ALA A 123 6.71 3.07 -7.48
N ARG A 124 7.72 3.60 -8.19
CA ARG A 124 8.36 2.88 -9.28
C ARG A 124 9.09 1.62 -8.79
N ASP A 125 9.85 1.74 -7.71
CA ASP A 125 10.66 0.64 -7.19
C ASP A 125 9.76 -0.48 -6.63
N ASP A 126 8.64 -0.14 -6.00
CA ASP A 126 7.62 -1.08 -5.54
C ASP A 126 6.95 -1.80 -6.72
N LEU A 127 6.56 -1.08 -7.78
CA LEU A 127 6.04 -1.69 -9.00
C LEU A 127 7.06 -2.66 -9.62
N MET A 128 8.35 -2.28 -9.69
CA MET A 128 9.41 -3.12 -10.24
C MET A 128 9.73 -4.34 -9.38
N ALA A 129 9.37 -4.31 -8.09
CA ALA A 129 9.41 -5.45 -7.18
C ALA A 129 8.19 -6.37 -7.31
N GLY A 130 7.15 -5.95 -8.06
CA GLY A 130 5.97 -6.76 -8.36
C GLY A 130 4.71 -6.34 -7.63
N PHE A 131 4.75 -5.30 -6.80
CA PHE A 131 3.56 -4.74 -6.16
C PHE A 131 2.79 -3.89 -7.16
N THR A 132 1.63 -4.38 -7.60
CA THR A 132 0.80 -3.70 -8.61
C THR A 132 -0.34 -2.90 -8.00
N ALA A 133 -0.63 -3.12 -6.72
CA ALA A 133 -1.60 -2.37 -5.94
C ALA A 133 -1.11 -2.19 -4.50
N GLU A 134 -1.35 -0.99 -3.93
CA GLU A 134 -0.86 -0.64 -2.60
C GLU A 134 -1.82 0.31 -1.88
N ARG A 135 -1.71 0.33 -0.54
CA ARG A 135 -2.44 1.23 0.34
C ARG A 135 -1.45 2.11 1.12
N ASP A 136 -1.34 3.39 0.73
CA ASP A 136 -0.51 4.39 1.40
C ASP A 136 -1.20 4.86 2.68
N MET A 137 -0.56 4.57 3.82
CA MET A 137 -1.13 4.73 5.16
C MET A 137 -0.85 6.10 5.78
N GLY A 138 -0.17 6.97 5.08
CA GLY A 138 0.10 8.33 5.53
C GLY A 138 1.27 8.95 4.79
N THR A 139 1.14 10.25 4.49
CA THR A 139 2.19 11.00 3.81
C THR A 139 3.27 11.51 4.77
N GLU A 140 3.12 11.24 6.05
CA GLU A 140 4.02 11.65 7.13
C GLU A 140 4.42 13.14 7.04
N GLY A 141 3.38 14.00 7.04
CA GLY A 141 3.55 15.45 6.98
C GLY A 141 3.66 16.08 5.58
N ALA A 142 3.49 15.28 4.50
CA ALA A 142 3.44 15.84 3.14
C ALA A 142 2.02 16.25 2.68
N GLY A 143 1.05 16.30 3.59
CA GLY A 143 -0.32 16.71 3.30
C GLY A 143 -1.04 15.76 2.36
N SER A 144 -1.67 16.29 1.30
CA SER A 144 -2.37 15.51 0.26
C SER A 144 -1.50 15.28 -1.00
N ALA A 145 -0.17 15.24 -0.85
CA ALA A 145 0.72 15.04 -2.00
C ALA A 145 0.57 13.64 -2.64
N ASP A 146 0.13 12.64 -1.88
CA ASP A 146 -0.23 11.30 -2.35
C ASP A 146 -1.35 11.33 -3.42
N THR A 147 -2.29 12.27 -3.33
CA THR A 147 -3.30 12.51 -4.38
C THR A 147 -2.65 12.86 -5.71
N ALA A 148 -1.60 13.69 -5.70
CA ALA A 148 -0.90 14.04 -6.93
C ALA A 148 -0.12 12.85 -7.50
N VAL A 149 0.53 12.05 -6.65
CA VAL A 149 1.27 10.84 -7.05
C VAL A 149 0.30 9.81 -7.63
N ARG A 150 -0.80 9.46 -6.92
CA ARG A 150 -1.82 8.53 -7.41
C ARG A 150 -2.38 8.97 -8.78
N ASN A 151 -2.79 10.23 -8.90
CA ASN A 151 -3.36 10.72 -10.15
C ASN A 151 -2.34 10.68 -11.30
N ALA A 152 -1.07 10.97 -11.03
CA ALA A 152 -0.01 10.88 -12.04
C ALA A 152 0.24 9.41 -12.49
N ILE A 153 0.10 8.44 -11.59
CA ILE A 153 0.17 7.02 -11.91
C ILE A 153 -1.06 6.59 -12.71
N ASP A 154 -2.27 6.98 -12.30
CA ASP A 154 -3.53 6.63 -12.97
C ASP A 154 -3.60 7.21 -14.38
N GLU A 155 -3.06 8.41 -14.59
CA GLU A 155 -2.91 9.04 -15.91
C GLU A 155 -1.73 8.48 -16.72
N GLY A 156 -0.96 7.54 -16.16
CA GLY A 156 0.22 6.92 -16.79
C GLY A 156 1.40 7.87 -17.00
N ARG A 157 1.41 9.03 -16.34
CA ARG A 157 2.53 9.99 -16.43
C ARG A 157 3.78 9.50 -15.72
N ILE A 158 3.62 8.68 -14.69
CA ILE A 158 4.72 8.02 -13.96
C ILE A 158 4.39 6.54 -13.73
N PRO A 159 5.39 5.65 -13.67
CA PRO A 159 5.18 4.26 -13.26
C PRO A 159 4.90 4.18 -11.75
N GLY A 160 4.04 3.25 -11.36
CA GLY A 160 3.70 2.96 -9.96
C GLY A 160 2.54 1.98 -9.86
N PRO A 161 2.26 1.45 -8.65
CA PRO A 161 1.11 0.58 -8.37
C PRO A 161 -0.22 1.34 -8.46
N ARG A 162 -1.35 0.62 -8.42
CA ARG A 162 -2.66 1.21 -8.13
C ARG A 162 -2.68 1.62 -6.66
N LEU A 163 -3.03 2.84 -6.35
CA LEU A 163 -2.97 3.35 -4.98
C LEU A 163 -4.36 3.56 -4.37
N ARG A 164 -4.49 3.15 -3.09
CA ARG A 164 -5.43 3.72 -2.13
C ARG A 164 -4.65 4.61 -1.18
N ILE A 165 -5.11 5.82 -0.97
CA ILE A 165 -4.38 6.86 -0.25
C ILE A 165 -5.20 7.44 0.89
N SER A 166 -4.54 7.83 1.98
CA SER A 166 -5.18 8.41 3.16
C SER A 166 -4.95 9.92 3.34
N GLY A 167 -4.00 10.51 2.62
CA GLY A 167 -3.46 11.83 2.98
C GLY A 167 -2.56 11.73 4.22
N ASN A 168 -2.51 12.75 5.05
CA ASN A 168 -1.88 12.64 6.36
C ASN A 168 -2.69 11.70 7.26
N ALA A 169 -2.02 10.87 8.05
CA ALA A 169 -2.68 10.15 9.14
C ALA A 169 -3.23 11.12 10.19
N ILE A 170 -4.14 10.65 11.05
CA ILE A 170 -4.74 11.47 12.11
C ILE A 170 -4.26 10.98 13.48
N ASN A 171 -3.87 11.91 14.34
CA ASN A 171 -3.27 11.67 15.64
C ASN A 171 -3.83 12.67 16.68
N ILE A 172 -3.69 12.36 17.97
CA ILE A 172 -3.93 13.35 19.03
C ILE A 172 -2.67 14.18 19.28
N LEU A 173 -2.81 15.34 19.89
CA LEU A 173 -1.69 16.11 20.41
C LEU A 173 -0.97 15.30 21.51
N GLY A 174 0.34 15.16 21.40
CA GLY A 174 1.15 14.31 22.26
C GLY A 174 1.01 12.81 21.98
N GLY A 175 0.43 12.41 20.84
CA GLY A 175 0.23 11.03 20.46
C GLY A 175 1.41 10.40 19.72
N HIS A 176 1.17 9.28 19.04
CA HIS A 176 2.17 8.43 18.39
C HIS A 176 3.03 9.19 17.37
N GLU A 177 2.38 9.97 16.50
CA GLU A 177 3.01 10.73 15.42
C GLU A 177 3.15 12.22 15.73
N ASP A 178 3.20 12.59 17.00
CA ASP A 178 3.50 13.97 17.36
C ASP A 178 5.01 14.20 17.39
N ALA A 179 5.43 15.37 16.94
CA ALA A 179 6.81 15.83 17.00
C ALA A 179 7.18 16.18 18.46
N ILE A 180 7.51 15.17 19.26
CA ILE A 180 7.89 15.30 20.68
C ILE A 180 9.41 15.44 20.85
N GLY A 181 9.84 15.95 22.02
CA GLY A 181 11.27 16.08 22.36
C GLY A 181 11.94 17.34 21.83
N TYR A 182 11.21 18.20 21.14
CA TYR A 182 11.68 19.52 20.71
C TYR A 182 11.41 20.60 21.78
N ASN A 183 12.10 21.72 21.67
CA ASN A 183 11.83 22.89 22.50
C ASN A 183 10.37 23.35 22.27
N PRO A 184 9.53 23.47 23.32
CA PRO A 184 8.12 23.85 23.20
C PRO A 184 7.87 25.21 22.50
N GLU A 185 8.87 26.08 22.45
CA GLU A 185 8.78 27.35 21.73
C GLU A 185 8.96 27.22 20.21
N GLN A 186 9.40 26.04 19.73
CA GLN A 186 9.58 25.77 18.32
C GLN A 186 8.26 25.25 17.71
N ARG A 187 7.95 25.73 16.51
CA ARG A 187 6.93 25.10 15.66
C ARG A 187 7.59 24.04 14.80
N VAL A 188 7.35 22.80 15.13
CA VAL A 188 7.76 21.65 14.33
C VAL A 188 6.56 21.17 13.53
N LEU A 189 6.75 20.81 12.26
CA LEU A 189 5.70 20.22 11.45
C LEU A 189 5.44 18.80 11.95
N PRO A 190 4.18 18.47 12.25
CA PRO A 190 3.84 17.09 12.67
C PRO A 190 3.79 16.15 11.46
N ASN A 191 4.04 14.87 11.71
CA ASN A 191 3.87 13.82 10.71
C ASN A 191 2.39 13.54 10.41
N ALA A 192 1.49 13.85 11.34
CA ALA A 192 0.06 13.61 11.23
C ALA A 192 -0.78 14.88 11.47
N ASN A 193 -2.04 14.87 11.07
CA ASN A 193 -3.00 15.90 11.43
C ASN A 193 -3.51 15.68 12.85
N TYR A 194 -3.64 16.75 13.63
CA TYR A 194 -4.19 16.66 14.98
C TYR A 194 -5.71 16.69 14.98
N ALA A 195 -6.31 15.81 15.77
CA ALA A 195 -7.73 15.81 16.09
C ALA A 195 -7.94 15.19 17.49
N ASN A 196 -8.30 16.00 18.48
CA ASN A 196 -8.39 15.57 19.88
C ASN A 196 -9.83 15.24 20.30
N THR A 197 -10.80 15.62 19.50
CA THR A 197 -12.24 15.41 19.75
C THR A 197 -12.93 14.77 18.56
N ALA A 198 -14.12 14.20 18.76
CA ALA A 198 -14.90 13.61 17.67
C ALA A 198 -15.24 14.64 16.58
N ASP A 199 -15.55 15.88 16.95
CA ASP A 199 -15.86 16.93 15.98
C ASP A 199 -14.64 17.33 15.15
N GLU A 200 -13.46 17.39 15.78
CA GLU A 200 -12.19 17.64 15.08
C GLU A 200 -11.85 16.48 14.13
N LEU A 201 -12.02 15.22 14.56
CA LEU A 201 -11.86 14.05 13.69
C LEU A 201 -12.72 14.17 12.44
N ILE A 202 -14.02 14.43 12.61
CA ILE A 202 -14.95 14.60 11.48
C ILE A 202 -14.52 15.75 10.57
N ALA A 203 -14.08 16.87 11.13
CA ALA A 203 -13.64 18.03 10.34
C ALA A 203 -12.39 17.72 9.51
N VAL A 204 -11.37 17.08 10.13
CA VAL A 204 -10.12 16.68 9.46
C VAL A 204 -10.43 15.62 8.38
N MET A 205 -11.22 14.60 8.68
CA MET A 205 -11.61 13.57 7.73
C MET A 205 -12.30 14.16 6.49
N ARG A 206 -13.23 15.10 6.68
CA ARG A 206 -13.90 15.79 5.55
C ARG A 206 -12.93 16.58 4.69
N GLN A 207 -11.95 17.22 5.31
CA GLN A 207 -10.89 17.94 4.57
C GLN A 207 -10.05 16.97 3.74
N GLN A 208 -9.61 15.84 4.32
CA GLN A 208 -8.83 14.81 3.60
C GLN A 208 -9.63 14.20 2.45
N PHE A 209 -10.92 13.88 2.64
CA PHE A 209 -11.77 13.40 1.55
C PHE A 209 -11.95 14.43 0.44
N LYS A 210 -12.09 15.72 0.78
CA LYS A 210 -12.13 16.81 -0.20
C LYS A 210 -10.82 16.90 -1.00
N GLU A 211 -9.69 16.59 -0.36
CA GLU A 211 -8.35 16.61 -0.95
C GLU A 211 -8.03 15.34 -1.75
N GLY A 212 -8.88 14.32 -1.70
CA GLY A 212 -8.79 13.15 -2.54
C GLY A 212 -8.48 11.83 -1.83
N ALA A 213 -8.43 11.81 -0.50
CA ALA A 213 -8.23 10.58 0.27
C ALA A 213 -9.31 9.53 -0.04
N ASP A 214 -8.89 8.27 -0.17
CA ASP A 214 -9.77 7.12 -0.43
C ASP A 214 -10.31 6.51 0.86
N PHE A 215 -9.57 6.63 1.94
CA PHE A 215 -9.87 6.14 3.28
C PHE A 215 -9.22 7.04 4.31
N ILE A 216 -9.43 6.75 5.60
CA ILE A 216 -8.81 7.48 6.71
C ILE A 216 -7.89 6.54 7.50
N LYS A 217 -6.67 6.99 7.80
CA LYS A 217 -5.76 6.38 8.77
C LYS A 217 -5.79 7.15 10.08
N ILE A 218 -5.97 6.43 11.19
CA ILE A 218 -5.92 6.97 12.56
C ILE A 218 -4.87 6.21 13.35
N TYR A 219 -4.08 6.90 14.14
CA TYR A 219 -3.25 6.31 15.19
C TYR A 219 -4.09 6.14 16.46
N GLU A 220 -4.49 4.89 16.76
CA GLU A 220 -5.32 4.58 17.93
C GLU A 220 -4.48 4.32 19.18
N THR A 221 -3.28 3.78 19.01
CA THR A 221 -2.38 3.54 20.14
C THR A 221 -1.13 4.37 20.04
N GLY A 222 -0.56 4.70 21.21
CA GLY A 222 0.72 5.42 21.32
C GLY A 222 1.92 4.49 21.17
N ALA A 223 3.08 4.98 21.58
CA ALA A 223 4.33 4.24 21.50
C ALA A 223 4.29 2.95 22.33
N ASP A 224 4.86 1.90 21.76
CA ASP A 224 4.92 0.57 22.36
C ASP A 224 6.00 0.44 23.42
N SER A 225 5.72 -0.36 24.43
CA SER A 225 6.70 -0.83 25.39
C SER A 225 6.40 -2.29 25.78
N VAL A 226 7.41 -3.01 26.24
CA VAL A 226 7.22 -4.36 26.80
C VAL A 226 7.36 -4.28 28.32
N ARG A 227 6.31 -4.71 29.04
CA ARG A 227 6.30 -4.85 30.50
C ARG A 227 5.87 -6.28 30.87
N ASP A 228 6.69 -6.98 31.64
CA ASP A 228 6.44 -8.37 32.04
C ASP A 228 6.12 -9.31 30.86
N GLY A 229 6.83 -9.12 29.73
CA GLY A 229 6.65 -9.93 28.53
C GLY A 229 5.35 -9.65 27.74
N LYS A 230 4.65 -8.57 28.05
CA LYS A 230 3.45 -8.13 27.34
C LYS A 230 3.65 -6.75 26.76
N LEU A 231 3.02 -6.48 25.63
CA LEU A 231 2.93 -5.12 25.11
C LEU A 231 2.11 -4.25 26.07
N ALA A 232 2.63 -3.06 26.33
CA ALA A 232 1.98 -2.01 27.08
C ALA A 232 1.98 -0.75 26.24
N THR A 233 0.81 -0.34 25.80
CA THR A 233 0.58 0.84 24.98
C THR A 233 -0.58 1.64 25.55
N SER A 234 -0.62 2.94 25.28
CA SER A 234 -1.76 3.78 25.64
C SER A 234 -2.70 3.92 24.44
N TYR A 235 -4.01 3.88 24.66
CA TYR A 235 -4.95 4.26 23.63
C TYR A 235 -5.05 5.78 23.49
N GLN A 236 -5.35 6.26 22.28
CA GLN A 236 -5.41 7.69 21.98
C GLN A 236 -6.85 8.19 21.81
N TYR A 237 -7.73 7.36 21.31
CA TYR A 237 -9.14 7.67 21.10
C TYR A 237 -10.06 6.74 21.89
N SER A 238 -11.14 7.25 22.41
CA SER A 238 -12.19 6.43 23.01
C SER A 238 -12.98 5.68 21.94
N GLU A 239 -13.63 4.58 22.33
CA GLU A 239 -14.55 3.85 21.45
C GLU A 239 -15.54 4.78 20.74
N ALA A 240 -16.16 5.72 21.48
CA ALA A 240 -17.14 6.67 20.94
C ALA A 240 -16.56 7.61 19.86
N GLN A 241 -15.30 8.01 19.99
CA GLN A 241 -14.61 8.83 18.98
C GLN A 241 -14.33 8.04 17.71
N LEU A 242 -13.84 6.80 17.85
CA LEU A 242 -13.63 5.91 16.70
C LEU A 242 -14.96 5.55 16.02
N GLU A 243 -16.01 5.28 16.78
CA GLU A 243 -17.35 5.02 16.25
C GLU A 243 -17.88 6.22 15.43
N ALA A 244 -17.67 7.44 15.92
CA ALA A 244 -18.03 8.65 15.17
C ALA A 244 -17.25 8.76 13.86
N ALA A 245 -15.94 8.48 13.86
CA ALA A 245 -15.10 8.46 12.66
C ALA A 245 -15.57 7.40 11.65
N VAL A 246 -15.82 6.17 12.10
CA VAL A 246 -16.29 5.07 11.24
C VAL A 246 -17.65 5.39 10.62
N LYS A 247 -18.58 5.94 11.40
CA LYS A 247 -19.92 6.36 10.90
C LYS A 247 -19.81 7.47 9.86
N GLU A 248 -18.95 8.46 10.09
CA GLU A 248 -18.74 9.54 9.12
C GLU A 248 -18.10 9.03 7.83
N ALA A 249 -17.08 8.19 7.90
CA ALA A 249 -16.46 7.57 6.72
C ALA A 249 -17.50 6.73 5.93
N ALA A 250 -18.26 5.89 6.62
CA ALA A 250 -19.29 5.03 6.02
C ALA A 250 -20.38 5.85 5.31
N ARG A 251 -20.78 7.01 5.88
CA ARG A 251 -21.73 7.93 5.25
C ARG A 251 -21.26 8.41 3.87
N LEU A 252 -19.95 8.46 3.67
CA LEU A 252 -19.30 8.87 2.42
C LEU A 252 -18.85 7.69 1.56
N GLY A 253 -19.21 6.44 1.92
CA GLY A 253 -18.77 5.22 1.24
C GLY A 253 -17.28 4.95 1.41
N ARG A 254 -16.68 5.45 2.49
CA ARG A 254 -15.26 5.32 2.82
C ARG A 254 -15.05 4.46 4.05
N ARG A 255 -13.80 4.07 4.29
CA ARG A 255 -13.41 3.20 5.41
C ARG A 255 -12.40 3.90 6.32
N VAL A 256 -12.22 3.35 7.52
CA VAL A 256 -11.20 3.78 8.48
C VAL A 256 -10.25 2.61 8.72
N ALA A 257 -8.95 2.87 8.73
CA ALA A 257 -7.89 1.97 9.16
C ALA A 257 -7.22 2.57 10.40
N VAL A 258 -6.78 1.72 11.33
CA VAL A 258 -6.11 2.20 12.54
C VAL A 258 -4.77 1.51 12.76
N HIS A 259 -3.78 2.28 13.22
CA HIS A 259 -2.63 1.74 13.92
C HIS A 259 -3.06 1.36 15.34
N ALA A 260 -2.96 0.10 15.72
CA ALA A 260 -3.22 -0.32 17.10
C ALA A 260 -2.49 -1.63 17.44
N THR A 261 -1.74 -1.61 18.54
CA THR A 261 -0.84 -2.68 18.94
C THR A 261 -1.28 -3.41 20.22
N GLY A 262 -2.09 -2.77 21.08
CA GLY A 262 -2.51 -3.35 22.35
C GLY A 262 -3.89 -2.94 22.82
N GLU A 263 -4.35 -3.65 23.84
CA GLU A 263 -5.62 -3.36 24.53
C GLU A 263 -5.50 -2.13 25.45
N PRO A 264 -6.55 -1.30 25.60
CA PRO A 264 -7.90 -1.50 25.02
C PRO A 264 -8.09 -0.90 23.62
N GLY A 265 -7.06 -0.27 23.00
CA GLY A 265 -7.17 0.40 21.70
C GLY A 265 -7.63 -0.55 20.60
N THR A 266 -7.07 -1.78 20.51
CA THR A 266 -7.51 -2.79 19.56
C THR A 266 -8.97 -3.20 19.74
N LEU A 267 -9.45 -3.28 20.99
CA LEU A 267 -10.86 -3.57 21.28
C LEU A 267 -11.76 -2.41 20.84
N PHE A 268 -11.40 -1.16 21.14
CA PHE A 268 -12.18 0.02 20.74
C PHE A 268 -12.26 0.12 19.21
N ALA A 269 -11.17 -0.15 18.52
CA ALA A 269 -11.15 -0.21 17.05
C ALA A 269 -12.09 -1.29 16.49
N ALA A 270 -12.06 -2.49 17.08
CA ALA A 270 -12.94 -3.59 16.67
C ALA A 270 -14.41 -3.30 16.99
N GLN A 271 -14.72 -2.70 18.14
CA GLN A 271 -16.06 -2.27 18.51
C GLN A 271 -16.60 -1.20 17.56
N ALA A 272 -15.80 -0.22 17.21
CA ALA A 272 -16.15 0.83 16.25
C ALA A 272 -16.37 0.27 14.82
N GLY A 273 -15.76 -0.84 14.46
CA GLY A 273 -15.94 -1.48 13.16
C GLY A 273 -15.05 -0.88 12.07
N VAL A 274 -13.77 -0.65 12.36
CA VAL A 274 -12.76 -0.24 11.38
C VAL A 274 -12.56 -1.30 10.30
N ALA A 275 -11.95 -0.96 9.17
CA ALA A 275 -11.67 -1.91 8.10
C ALA A 275 -10.45 -2.79 8.39
N SER A 276 -9.43 -2.21 9.02
CA SER A 276 -8.24 -2.93 9.44
C SER A 276 -7.70 -2.39 10.76
N ILE A 277 -7.07 -3.28 11.51
CA ILE A 277 -6.20 -2.97 12.63
C ILE A 277 -4.80 -3.34 12.16
N ASP A 278 -4.00 -2.31 11.94
CA ASP A 278 -2.64 -2.48 11.44
C ASP A 278 -1.70 -2.70 12.63
N HIS A 279 -0.69 -3.54 12.47
CA HIS A 279 0.17 -4.18 13.47
C HIS A 279 -0.57 -5.25 14.30
N ALA A 280 -1.70 -4.90 14.93
CA ALA A 280 -2.63 -5.84 15.60
C ALA A 280 -1.92 -6.82 16.58
N ASP A 281 -0.93 -6.36 17.35
CA ASP A 281 0.02 -7.25 18.02
C ASP A 281 -0.57 -7.99 19.21
N GLN A 282 -1.46 -7.38 19.96
CA GLN A 282 -2.10 -8.02 21.11
C GLN A 282 -3.61 -7.86 21.03
N LEU A 283 -4.30 -8.99 20.84
CA LEU A 283 -5.74 -9.05 20.69
C LEU A 283 -6.35 -9.90 21.81
N SER A 284 -7.35 -9.36 22.50
CA SER A 284 -8.17 -10.15 23.42
C SER A 284 -9.08 -11.13 22.65
N ASP A 285 -9.62 -12.14 23.35
CA ASP A 285 -10.60 -13.06 22.76
C ASP A 285 -11.83 -12.31 22.22
N GLU A 286 -12.25 -11.24 22.89
CA GLU A 286 -13.35 -10.39 22.47
C GLU A 286 -13.01 -9.63 21.19
N THR A 287 -11.82 -9.04 21.10
CA THR A 287 -11.33 -8.35 19.91
C THR A 287 -11.27 -9.31 18.72
N VAL A 288 -10.71 -10.50 18.91
CA VAL A 288 -10.69 -11.57 17.89
C VAL A 288 -12.09 -11.94 17.42
N ARG A 289 -13.03 -12.10 18.36
CA ARG A 289 -14.43 -12.41 18.03
C ARG A 289 -15.04 -11.33 17.14
N LEU A 290 -14.89 -10.06 17.54
CA LEU A 290 -15.42 -8.91 16.79
C LEU A 290 -14.77 -8.76 15.41
N MET A 291 -13.45 -8.94 15.31
CA MET A 291 -12.75 -8.89 14.03
C MET A 291 -13.28 -9.94 13.04
N LYS A 292 -13.52 -11.16 13.52
CA LYS A 292 -14.11 -12.24 12.70
C LYS A 292 -15.56 -11.93 12.29
N GLU A 293 -16.37 -11.47 13.22
CA GLU A 293 -17.78 -11.16 12.99
C GLU A 293 -17.94 -10.00 11.98
N LYS A 294 -17.17 -8.93 12.17
CA LYS A 294 -17.22 -7.74 11.33
C LYS A 294 -16.31 -7.77 10.11
N GLN A 295 -15.54 -8.86 9.91
CA GLN A 295 -14.56 -9.01 8.84
C GLN A 295 -13.49 -7.90 8.83
N ILE A 296 -12.98 -7.56 10.02
CA ILE A 296 -11.88 -6.60 10.19
C ILE A 296 -10.56 -7.33 9.96
N PHE A 297 -9.69 -6.78 9.13
CA PHE A 297 -8.41 -7.39 8.82
C PHE A 297 -7.32 -6.98 9.81
N ALA A 298 -6.50 -7.95 10.25
CA ALA A 298 -5.20 -7.69 10.83
C ALA A 298 -4.15 -7.53 9.72
N VAL A 299 -3.27 -6.55 9.85
CA VAL A 299 -2.13 -6.32 8.92
C VAL A 299 -0.85 -6.34 9.74
N PRO A 300 -0.06 -7.45 9.76
CA PRO A 300 0.94 -7.69 10.81
C PRO A 300 2.21 -6.84 10.71
N THR A 301 2.69 -6.49 9.53
CA THR A 301 3.88 -5.63 9.30
C THR A 301 5.16 -6.10 10.02
N PHE A 302 5.54 -7.36 9.88
CA PHE A 302 6.75 -7.89 10.54
C PHE A 302 8.05 -7.26 10.05
N THR A 303 8.09 -6.85 8.77
CA THR A 303 9.31 -6.39 8.12
C THR A 303 9.90 -5.16 8.79
N ILE A 304 9.04 -4.19 9.17
CA ILE A 304 9.50 -2.97 9.86
C ILE A 304 10.09 -3.29 11.24
N PHE A 305 9.49 -4.21 12.01
CA PHE A 305 10.02 -4.61 13.32
C PHE A 305 11.34 -5.35 13.19
N GLU A 306 11.51 -6.26 12.21
CA GLU A 306 12.79 -6.90 11.91
C GLU A 306 13.84 -5.86 11.52
N TYR A 307 13.45 -4.88 10.67
CA TYR A 307 14.37 -3.84 10.24
C TYR A 307 14.88 -2.98 11.40
N PHE A 308 14.01 -2.54 12.30
CA PHE A 308 14.42 -1.77 13.48
C PHE A 308 15.28 -2.59 14.44
N ALA A 309 14.99 -3.88 14.59
CA ALA A 309 15.81 -4.76 15.42
C ALA A 309 17.23 -4.92 14.86
N ASP A 310 17.38 -5.04 13.55
CA ASP A 310 18.65 -5.26 12.86
C ASP A 310 19.48 -3.96 12.68
N HIS A 311 18.82 -2.79 12.70
CA HIS A 311 19.44 -1.48 12.44
C HIS A 311 19.41 -0.53 13.65
N ALA A 312 19.19 -1.08 14.85
CA ALA A 312 19.13 -0.29 16.07
C ALA A 312 20.44 0.47 16.35
N ALA A 313 20.30 1.71 16.83
CA ALA A 313 21.46 2.57 17.09
C ALA A 313 22.32 2.08 18.28
N THR A 314 21.73 1.33 19.22
CA THR A 314 22.43 0.74 20.37
C THR A 314 22.07 -0.72 20.57
N PRO A 315 22.97 -1.54 21.18
CA PRO A 315 22.66 -2.94 21.50
C PRO A 315 21.42 -3.10 22.39
N GLU A 316 21.18 -2.18 23.32
CA GLU A 316 20.03 -2.21 24.23
C GLU A 316 18.73 -1.96 23.46
N GLN A 317 18.73 -1.02 22.52
CA GLN A 317 17.60 -0.79 21.62
C GLN A 317 17.34 -2.04 20.77
N GLY A 318 18.38 -2.62 20.14
CA GLY A 318 18.24 -3.83 19.33
C GLY A 318 17.67 -5.01 20.13
N ALA A 319 18.12 -5.21 21.37
CA ALA A 319 17.59 -6.24 22.25
C ALA A 319 16.09 -6.03 22.56
N ARG A 320 15.67 -4.78 22.76
CA ARG A 320 14.26 -4.43 22.99
C ARG A 320 13.42 -4.72 21.74
N GLU A 321 13.86 -4.29 20.57
CA GLU A 321 13.13 -4.51 19.31
C GLU A 321 13.03 -6.02 18.99
N HIS A 322 14.08 -6.80 19.21
CA HIS A 322 14.00 -8.26 19.09
C HIS A 322 13.01 -8.88 20.07
N GLN A 323 12.93 -8.38 21.32
CA GLN A 323 11.93 -8.84 22.27
C GLN A 323 10.51 -8.52 21.81
N MET A 324 10.27 -7.33 21.25
CA MET A 324 8.98 -6.95 20.67
C MET A 324 8.61 -7.87 19.50
N LEU A 325 9.54 -8.14 18.60
CA LEU A 325 9.35 -9.05 17.47
C LEU A 325 8.99 -10.48 17.92
N GLU A 326 9.57 -10.98 19.00
CA GLU A 326 9.22 -12.29 19.57
C GLU A 326 7.82 -12.31 20.17
N VAL A 327 7.41 -11.25 20.90
CA VAL A 327 6.04 -11.11 21.43
C VAL A 327 5.04 -11.07 20.28
N LYS A 328 5.30 -10.26 19.26
CA LYS A 328 4.49 -10.17 18.05
C LYS A 328 4.34 -11.53 17.37
N ALA A 329 5.43 -12.27 17.20
CA ALA A 329 5.40 -13.59 16.58
C ALA A 329 4.59 -14.62 17.40
N GLN A 330 4.56 -14.52 18.72
CA GLN A 330 3.73 -15.37 19.58
C GLN A 330 2.24 -15.03 19.42
N GLU A 331 1.90 -13.76 19.43
CA GLU A 331 0.51 -13.29 19.23
C GLU A 331 0.00 -13.64 17.82
N PHE A 332 0.83 -13.49 16.80
CA PHE A 332 0.51 -13.88 15.42
C PHE A 332 0.14 -15.37 15.30
N ARG A 333 0.86 -16.28 15.97
CA ARG A 333 0.48 -17.70 15.98
C ARG A 333 -0.90 -17.93 16.61
N LYS A 334 -1.25 -17.18 17.66
CA LYS A 334 -2.59 -17.23 18.27
C LYS A 334 -3.65 -16.73 17.31
N GLN A 335 -3.37 -15.64 16.60
CA GLN A 335 -4.26 -15.08 15.58
C GLN A 335 -4.50 -16.05 14.42
N ILE A 336 -3.44 -16.73 13.94
CA ILE A 336 -3.56 -17.82 12.93
C ILE A 336 -4.46 -18.94 13.46
N ALA A 337 -4.21 -19.43 14.68
CA ALA A 337 -5.01 -20.50 15.29
C ALA A 337 -6.48 -20.10 15.47
N ALA A 338 -6.73 -18.83 15.81
CA ALA A 338 -8.06 -18.25 15.96
C ALA A 338 -8.74 -17.92 14.60
N ARG A 339 -7.99 -18.01 13.48
CA ARG A 339 -8.45 -17.64 12.11
C ARG A 339 -8.93 -16.20 12.03
N VAL A 340 -8.14 -15.27 12.56
CA VAL A 340 -8.36 -13.84 12.35
C VAL A 340 -8.22 -13.53 10.87
N PRO A 341 -9.10 -12.74 10.25
CA PRO A 341 -8.89 -12.26 8.88
C PRO A 341 -7.58 -11.48 8.79
N MET A 342 -6.73 -11.77 7.81
CA MET A 342 -5.44 -11.10 7.64
C MET A 342 -5.25 -10.62 6.22
N ALA A 343 -4.60 -9.46 6.06
CA ALA A 343 -4.03 -9.00 4.79
C ALA A 343 -2.52 -8.78 4.99
N VAL A 344 -1.75 -8.81 3.90
CA VAL A 344 -0.32 -8.52 3.95
C VAL A 344 -0.10 -7.02 3.86
N GLY A 345 0.80 -6.50 4.69
CA GLY A 345 1.31 -5.14 4.64
C GLY A 345 2.66 -5.09 5.33
N SER A 346 3.59 -4.36 4.76
CA SER A 346 5.01 -4.42 5.15
C SER A 346 5.45 -3.27 6.04
N ASP A 347 4.76 -2.13 5.96
CA ASP A 347 5.13 -0.86 6.57
C ASP A 347 6.45 -0.30 5.97
N VAL A 348 6.59 -0.49 4.63
CA VAL A 348 7.73 0.05 3.88
C VAL A 348 7.68 1.58 3.84
N GLY A 349 8.86 2.15 3.90
CA GLY A 349 9.12 3.57 3.98
C GLY A 349 10.35 3.79 4.85
N PRO A 350 10.32 3.46 6.16
CA PRO A 350 11.50 3.47 7.00
C PRO A 350 12.61 2.51 6.55
N PHE A 351 12.29 1.50 5.79
CA PHE A 351 13.24 0.62 5.08
C PHE A 351 13.10 0.75 3.55
N PRO A 352 14.08 0.26 2.74
CA PRO A 352 14.10 0.52 1.30
C PRO A 352 12.86 -0.02 0.56
N HIS A 353 12.20 0.83 -0.23
CA HIS A 353 11.16 0.44 -1.16
C HIS A 353 11.66 -0.61 -2.16
N GLY A 354 10.77 -1.49 -2.62
CA GLY A 354 11.12 -2.62 -3.48
C GLY A 354 11.64 -3.86 -2.73
N THR A 355 11.72 -3.83 -1.39
CA THR A 355 12.19 -4.96 -0.57
C THR A 355 11.09 -5.57 0.33
N GLN A 356 9.89 -5.03 0.30
CA GLN A 356 8.74 -5.37 1.15
C GLN A 356 8.26 -6.82 1.02
N ALA A 357 8.61 -7.54 -0.05
CA ALA A 357 8.34 -8.98 -0.18
C ALA A 357 9.01 -9.85 0.92
N ARG A 358 9.85 -9.25 1.77
CA ARG A 358 10.35 -9.85 3.00
C ARG A 358 9.21 -10.26 3.94
N GLU A 359 8.10 -9.52 3.94
CA GLU A 359 6.92 -9.78 4.75
C GLU A 359 6.37 -11.21 4.55
N PHE A 360 6.30 -11.66 3.30
CA PHE A 360 5.86 -13.04 2.99
C PHE A 360 6.71 -14.10 3.69
N VAL A 361 8.04 -13.89 3.68
CA VAL A 361 9.00 -14.81 4.30
C VAL A 361 8.83 -14.83 5.82
N LEU A 362 8.61 -13.67 6.42
CA LEU A 362 8.43 -13.55 7.88
C LEU A 362 7.10 -14.15 8.32
N MET A 363 6.02 -13.91 7.61
CA MET A 363 4.72 -14.52 7.94
C MET A 363 4.78 -16.06 7.87
N VAL A 364 5.52 -16.62 6.89
CA VAL A 364 5.76 -18.07 6.83
C VAL A 364 6.68 -18.54 7.97
N LYS A 365 7.76 -17.82 8.25
CA LYS A 365 8.68 -18.10 9.37
C LYS A 365 7.92 -18.17 10.70
N TYR A 366 6.91 -17.33 10.87
CA TYR A 366 6.15 -17.26 12.12
C TYR A 366 4.89 -18.14 12.14
N GLY A 367 4.64 -18.95 11.12
CA GLY A 367 3.71 -20.07 11.19
C GLY A 367 2.56 -20.11 10.18
N MET A 368 2.45 -19.14 9.28
CA MET A 368 1.47 -19.18 8.21
C MET A 368 1.96 -20.08 7.07
N SER A 369 1.06 -20.81 6.41
CA SER A 369 1.46 -21.58 5.22
C SER A 369 1.67 -20.66 4.01
N PRO A 370 2.55 -21.02 3.04
CA PRO A 370 2.77 -20.19 1.85
C PRO A 370 1.47 -19.86 1.09
N LEU A 371 0.57 -20.82 0.94
CA LEU A 371 -0.74 -20.55 0.31
C LEU A 371 -1.58 -19.54 1.11
N ALA A 372 -1.60 -19.66 2.44
CA ALA A 372 -2.37 -18.75 3.27
C ALA A 372 -1.81 -17.32 3.22
N VAL A 373 -0.49 -17.17 3.14
CA VAL A 373 0.16 -15.84 2.95
C VAL A 373 -0.24 -15.25 1.59
N LEU A 374 -0.16 -16.03 0.50
CA LEU A 374 -0.59 -15.55 -0.82
C LEU A 374 -2.09 -15.22 -0.88
N GLN A 375 -2.94 -15.95 -0.15
CA GLN A 375 -4.37 -15.63 -0.04
C GLN A 375 -4.60 -14.37 0.80
N ALA A 376 -3.81 -14.17 1.85
CA ALA A 376 -3.86 -12.94 2.66
C ALA A 376 -3.40 -11.71 1.85
N ASP A 377 -2.37 -11.87 1.03
CA ASP A 377 -1.89 -10.85 0.12
C ASP A 377 -2.93 -10.52 -0.97
N LEU A 378 -3.22 -11.49 -1.80
CA LEU A 378 -3.91 -11.29 -3.06
C LEU A 378 -5.43 -11.18 -2.89
N LEU A 379 -6.06 -12.13 -2.18
CA LEU A 379 -7.52 -12.14 -2.06
C LEU A 379 -8.01 -11.17 -0.97
N ASN A 380 -7.39 -11.23 0.21
CA ASN A 380 -7.79 -10.37 1.30
C ASN A 380 -7.29 -8.94 1.11
N GLY A 381 -6.07 -8.74 0.56
CA GLY A 381 -5.56 -7.44 0.17
C GLY A 381 -6.50 -6.75 -0.82
N ALA A 382 -6.89 -7.44 -1.91
CA ALA A 382 -7.85 -6.90 -2.87
C ALA A 382 -9.19 -6.51 -2.21
N LYS A 383 -9.71 -7.36 -1.30
CA LYS A 383 -10.93 -7.08 -0.55
C LYS A 383 -10.78 -5.88 0.40
N LEU A 384 -9.64 -5.76 1.07
CA LEU A 384 -9.36 -4.63 1.96
C LEU A 384 -9.26 -3.31 1.17
N LEU A 385 -8.66 -3.35 -0.03
CA LEU A 385 -8.59 -2.19 -0.92
C LEU A 385 -9.92 -1.89 -1.65
N GLY A 386 -10.90 -2.81 -1.62
CA GLY A 386 -12.19 -2.68 -2.32
C GLY A 386 -12.07 -2.90 -3.83
N TRP A 387 -11.20 -3.82 -4.24
CA TRP A 387 -10.95 -4.22 -5.63
C TRP A 387 -11.04 -5.73 -5.85
N GLU A 388 -11.75 -6.47 -4.98
CA GLU A 388 -11.84 -7.94 -4.97
C GLU A 388 -12.38 -8.58 -6.25
N GLU A 389 -13.09 -7.80 -7.08
CA GLU A 389 -13.59 -8.24 -8.39
C GLU A 389 -12.73 -7.73 -9.56
N GLN A 390 -11.59 -7.11 -9.27
CA GLN A 390 -10.76 -6.44 -10.27
C GLN A 390 -9.30 -6.89 -10.25
N ILE A 391 -8.75 -7.22 -9.05
CA ILE A 391 -7.35 -7.65 -8.85
C ILE A 391 -7.28 -8.83 -7.89
N GLY A 392 -6.09 -9.38 -7.68
CA GLY A 392 -5.83 -10.45 -6.70
C GLY A 392 -6.12 -11.87 -7.23
N ALA A 393 -6.64 -12.00 -8.44
CA ALA A 393 -6.80 -13.29 -9.12
C ALA A 393 -6.51 -13.17 -10.62
N LEU A 394 -6.04 -14.24 -11.24
CA LEU A 394 -5.89 -14.35 -12.69
C LEU A 394 -7.16 -14.94 -13.28
N GLU A 395 -8.15 -14.08 -13.55
CA GLU A 395 -9.46 -14.49 -14.06
C GLU A 395 -9.93 -13.57 -15.20
N PRO A 396 -10.74 -14.08 -16.15
CA PRO A 396 -11.34 -13.23 -17.17
C PRO A 396 -12.14 -12.07 -16.56
N GLY A 397 -11.91 -10.86 -17.06
CA GLY A 397 -12.53 -9.62 -16.59
C GLY A 397 -11.73 -8.89 -15.50
N TYR A 398 -10.71 -9.51 -14.93
CA TYR A 398 -9.79 -8.85 -13.99
C TYR A 398 -8.76 -8.00 -14.75
N PHE A 399 -8.20 -6.99 -14.10
CA PHE A 399 -7.07 -6.27 -14.67
C PHE A 399 -5.90 -7.22 -14.96
N ALA A 400 -5.21 -6.97 -16.06
CA ALA A 400 -4.00 -7.70 -16.43
C ALA A 400 -2.80 -7.23 -15.59
N ASP A 401 -2.90 -7.47 -14.28
CA ASP A 401 -1.84 -7.27 -13.30
C ASP A 401 -1.23 -8.64 -13.01
N VAL A 402 -0.09 -8.93 -13.64
CA VAL A 402 0.55 -10.25 -13.64
C VAL A 402 2.02 -10.12 -13.28
N VAL A 403 2.47 -10.94 -12.35
CA VAL A 403 3.90 -11.09 -12.06
C VAL A 403 4.35 -12.52 -12.34
N ALA A 404 5.65 -12.71 -12.55
CA ALA A 404 6.22 -14.04 -12.66
C ALA A 404 7.50 -14.15 -11.82
N VAL A 405 7.58 -15.26 -11.07
CA VAL A 405 8.69 -15.58 -10.17
C VAL A 405 9.37 -16.89 -10.58
N PRO A 406 10.65 -17.11 -10.24
CA PRO A 406 11.30 -18.40 -10.46
C PRO A 406 10.71 -19.48 -9.55
N GLY A 407 10.68 -20.72 -10.01
CA GLY A 407 10.26 -21.87 -9.20
C GLY A 407 8.77 -21.86 -8.85
N ASP A 408 8.44 -22.39 -7.68
CA ASP A 408 7.07 -22.50 -7.16
C ASP A 408 6.97 -21.80 -5.79
N PRO A 409 6.27 -20.66 -5.67
CA PRO A 409 6.16 -19.90 -4.43
C PRO A 409 5.42 -20.65 -3.30
N LEU A 410 4.70 -21.73 -3.62
CA LEU A 410 4.11 -22.61 -2.59
C LEU A 410 5.13 -23.54 -1.94
N GLN A 411 6.26 -23.80 -2.61
CA GLN A 411 7.38 -24.58 -2.07
C GLN A 411 8.43 -23.68 -1.42
N ASP A 412 8.69 -22.53 -2.02
CA ASP A 412 9.63 -21.53 -1.52
C ASP A 412 9.07 -20.12 -1.71
N VAL A 413 8.49 -19.59 -0.63
CA VAL A 413 7.90 -18.25 -0.63
C VAL A 413 8.92 -17.14 -0.86
N SER A 414 10.22 -17.41 -0.61
CA SER A 414 11.30 -16.43 -0.85
C SER A 414 11.47 -16.08 -2.33
N SER A 415 10.95 -16.89 -3.24
CA SER A 415 10.91 -16.59 -4.68
C SER A 415 10.15 -15.30 -4.99
N LEU A 416 9.21 -14.88 -4.12
CA LEU A 416 8.49 -13.60 -4.24
C LEU A 416 9.39 -12.37 -4.07
N GLN A 417 10.57 -12.52 -3.44
CA GLN A 417 11.59 -11.46 -3.37
C GLN A 417 12.36 -11.29 -4.68
N ASN A 418 12.12 -12.15 -5.65
CA ASN A 418 12.80 -12.16 -6.95
C ASN A 418 11.81 -12.19 -8.12
N VAL A 419 10.91 -11.21 -8.14
CA VAL A 419 9.98 -11.03 -9.26
C VAL A 419 10.76 -10.68 -10.53
N GLN A 420 10.59 -11.47 -11.59
CA GLN A 420 11.34 -11.35 -12.85
C GLN A 420 10.52 -10.81 -14.02
N PHE A 421 9.21 -10.72 -13.86
CA PHE A 421 8.31 -10.12 -14.84
C PHE A 421 7.22 -9.36 -14.10
N VAL A 422 6.88 -8.17 -14.60
CA VAL A 422 5.81 -7.33 -14.06
C VAL A 422 5.00 -6.75 -15.20
N MET A 423 3.71 -7.05 -15.21
CA MET A 423 2.69 -6.41 -16.04
C MET A 423 1.64 -5.78 -15.11
N LYS A 424 1.25 -4.54 -15.38
CA LYS A 424 0.14 -3.85 -14.72
C LYS A 424 -0.77 -3.23 -15.77
N GLY A 425 -2.06 -3.55 -15.73
CA GLY A 425 -3.04 -3.06 -16.72
C GLY A 425 -2.62 -3.36 -18.16
N GLY A 426 -2.07 -4.55 -18.43
CA GLY A 426 -1.61 -4.95 -19.76
C GLY A 426 -0.29 -4.32 -20.23
N VAL A 427 0.27 -3.38 -19.47
CA VAL A 427 1.57 -2.75 -19.78
C VAL A 427 2.70 -3.52 -19.07
N VAL A 428 3.73 -3.91 -19.83
CA VAL A 428 4.92 -4.60 -19.29
C VAL A 428 5.91 -3.57 -18.75
N TYR A 429 6.23 -3.64 -17.47
CA TYR A 429 7.19 -2.76 -16.79
C TYR A 429 8.55 -3.44 -16.56
N LYS A 430 8.55 -4.77 -16.38
CA LYS A 430 9.77 -5.56 -16.20
C LYS A 430 9.69 -6.84 -17.01
N LYS A 431 10.82 -7.21 -17.67
CA LYS A 431 10.88 -8.37 -18.57
C LYS A 431 12.19 -9.14 -18.38
#